data_bdb9e1a20d7d425eba2851721389a513
#
_entry.id   bdb9e1a20d7d425eba2851721389a513
#
_cell.length_a   1.000
_cell.length_b   1.000
_cell.length_c   1.000
_cell.angle_alpha   90.00
_cell.angle_beta   90.00
_cell.angle_gamma   90.00
#
_symmetry.space_group_name_H-M   'P 1'
#
loop_
_entity.id
_entity.type
_entity.pdbx_description
1 polymer ?
#
loop_
_entity_poly.entity_id
_entity_poly.type
_entity_poly.pdbx_seq_one_letter_code
_entity_poly.pdbx_strand_id
1 'polypeptide(L)'
;MSKQPIRIAITGAAGQIGYALLFRIASGSVFGPDQPVKLNLIEIPNAMDRLKGVIMELDDCAFPLLEEIVATTDLDEGFTDVNWALLVGSVPRTKGMERNDLLNINGGIFTPQGKAIEANAASDVRIIVVGNPCNTNCLIAMNNAPSIPKDRWFAMTMLDENRAKAQLAEKANLPVSSISNMTIWGNHSATQYPDFYSAKINGENAISVINDNEWLENTFIPKVQKRGAEIIAARGASSAASAANAVIDSIKKILTPTPEGDWFSICVHSDGSYGIDEGLIASFPCKSDGKKISIVQGIELNSFSQEKISITVEELRLEKESVKTLLG
;
A
#
# COMPACT_ATOMS: atom_id res chain seq x y z
N MET A 1 27.74 -5.87 -17.82
CA MET A 1 27.70 -4.57 -17.14
C MET A 1 26.84 -4.73 -15.90
N SER A 2 27.30 -4.24 -14.74
CA SER A 2 26.47 -4.22 -13.52
C SER A 2 25.24 -3.33 -13.77
N LYS A 3 24.07 -3.75 -13.25
CA LYS A 3 22.86 -2.90 -13.27
C LYS A 3 23.11 -1.63 -12.44
N GLN A 4 22.51 -0.53 -12.85
CA GLN A 4 22.51 0.68 -12.00
C GLN A 4 21.72 0.39 -10.72
N PRO A 5 22.21 0.80 -9.55
CA PRO A 5 21.49 0.59 -8.30
C PRO A 5 20.17 1.36 -8.26
N ILE A 6 19.15 0.74 -7.69
CA ILE A 6 17.87 1.40 -7.38
C ILE A 6 17.98 2.03 -6.00
N ARG A 7 17.69 3.33 -5.89
CA ARG A 7 17.66 4.03 -4.61
C ARG A 7 16.25 4.08 -4.05
N ILE A 8 16.09 3.63 -2.81
CA ILE A 8 14.80 3.48 -2.14
C ILE A 8 14.80 4.30 -0.84
N ALA A 9 13.89 5.26 -0.72
CA ALA A 9 13.63 5.94 0.55
C ALA A 9 12.56 5.20 1.35
N ILE A 10 12.78 5.04 2.65
CA ILE A 10 11.81 4.46 3.59
C ILE A 10 11.64 5.42 4.78
N THR A 11 10.44 5.97 4.96
CA THR A 11 10.12 6.75 6.15
C THR A 11 9.64 5.83 7.28
N GLY A 12 9.97 6.17 8.52
CA GLY A 12 9.68 5.29 9.65
C GLY A 12 10.50 3.98 9.62
N ALA A 13 11.74 4.07 9.13
CA ALA A 13 12.62 2.94 8.85
C ALA A 13 12.94 2.09 10.09
N ALA A 14 13.01 2.70 11.27
CA ALA A 14 13.22 2.01 12.55
C ALA A 14 11.93 1.42 13.16
N GLY A 15 10.77 1.63 12.52
CA GLY A 15 9.49 1.06 12.92
C GLY A 15 9.39 -0.43 12.56
N GLN A 16 8.39 -1.13 13.10
CA GLN A 16 8.24 -2.59 12.87
C GLN A 16 8.04 -2.95 11.39
N ILE A 17 7.30 -2.14 10.62
CA ILE A 17 7.11 -2.37 9.19
C ILE A 17 8.41 -2.07 8.44
N GLY A 18 9.06 -0.93 8.73
CA GLY A 18 10.36 -0.57 8.16
C GLY A 18 11.39 -1.67 8.38
N TYR A 19 11.58 -2.10 9.62
CA TYR A 19 12.46 -3.21 9.98
C TYR A 19 12.17 -4.47 9.16
N ALA A 20 10.91 -4.88 9.04
CA ALA A 20 10.54 -6.08 8.27
C ALA A 20 10.76 -5.92 6.75
N LEU A 21 10.75 -4.69 6.22
CA LEU A 21 10.97 -4.38 4.80
C LEU A 21 12.44 -4.37 4.42
N LEU A 22 13.29 -3.71 5.23
CA LEU A 22 14.65 -3.38 4.88
C LEU A 22 15.48 -4.60 4.50
N PHE A 23 15.47 -5.64 5.31
CA PHE A 23 16.22 -6.89 5.08
C PHE A 23 15.76 -7.62 3.82
N ARG A 24 14.46 -7.57 3.51
CA ARG A 24 13.90 -8.19 2.32
C ARG A 24 14.23 -7.39 1.05
N ILE A 25 14.29 -6.07 1.12
CA ILE A 25 14.74 -5.23 0.01
C ILE A 25 16.23 -5.49 -0.25
N ALA A 26 17.07 -5.44 0.80
CA ALA A 26 18.50 -5.63 0.73
C ALA A 26 18.90 -7.04 0.23
N SER A 27 18.10 -8.07 0.56
CA SER A 27 18.34 -9.45 0.09
C SER A 27 17.98 -9.71 -1.36
N GLY A 28 17.45 -8.72 -2.10
CA GLY A 28 17.00 -8.89 -3.49
C GLY A 28 15.58 -9.48 -3.64
N SER A 29 14.83 -9.65 -2.54
CA SER A 29 13.49 -10.24 -2.59
C SER A 29 12.46 -9.35 -3.30
N VAL A 30 12.78 -8.09 -3.58
CA VAL A 30 11.85 -7.13 -4.21
C VAL A 30 12.18 -6.92 -5.68
N PHE A 31 13.40 -6.53 -5.99
CA PHE A 31 13.82 -6.11 -7.33
C PHE A 31 14.57 -7.21 -8.11
N GLY A 32 14.80 -8.35 -7.49
CA GLY A 32 15.50 -9.48 -8.10
C GLY A 32 16.88 -9.74 -7.50
N PRO A 33 17.44 -10.97 -7.75
CA PRO A 33 18.64 -11.45 -7.08
C PRO A 33 19.95 -10.81 -7.60
N ASP A 34 19.88 -10.01 -8.65
CA ASP A 34 21.01 -9.36 -9.31
C ASP A 34 20.87 -7.83 -9.41
N GLN A 35 19.88 -7.24 -8.69
CA GLN A 35 19.64 -5.80 -8.69
C GLN A 35 20.26 -5.14 -7.46
N PRO A 36 21.33 -4.34 -7.61
CA PRO A 36 21.87 -3.55 -6.51
C PRO A 36 20.88 -2.51 -6.01
N VAL A 37 20.94 -2.21 -4.71
CA VAL A 37 20.05 -1.26 -4.04
C VAL A 37 20.83 -0.31 -3.15
N LYS A 38 20.30 0.91 -3.00
CA LYS A 38 20.73 1.93 -2.04
C LYS A 38 19.54 2.31 -1.17
N LEU A 39 19.74 2.42 0.13
CA LEU A 39 18.68 2.70 1.08
C LEU A 39 18.84 4.08 1.71
N ASN A 40 17.83 4.94 1.56
CA ASN A 40 17.69 6.18 2.29
C ASN A 40 16.68 5.97 3.42
N LEU A 41 17.17 5.94 4.66
CA LEU A 41 16.40 5.63 5.85
C LEU A 41 16.05 6.92 6.57
N ILE A 42 14.77 7.30 6.51
CA ILE A 42 14.29 8.58 7.05
C ILE A 42 13.57 8.30 8.36
N GLU A 43 13.99 8.98 9.41
CA GLU A 43 13.40 8.86 10.75
C GLU A 43 13.25 10.20 11.46
N ILE A 44 12.44 10.20 12.51
CA ILE A 44 12.34 11.34 13.42
C ILE A 44 13.53 11.35 14.38
N PRO A 45 13.95 12.52 14.90
CA PRO A 45 15.16 12.65 15.73
C PRO A 45 15.23 11.68 16.90
N ASN A 46 14.11 11.45 17.58
CA ASN A 46 14.06 10.55 18.75
C ASN A 46 14.08 9.05 18.42
N ALA A 47 14.03 8.68 17.16
CA ALA A 47 14.15 7.29 16.71
C ALA A 47 15.51 6.96 16.06
N MET A 48 16.40 7.95 15.92
CA MET A 48 17.72 7.77 15.28
C MET A 48 18.62 6.76 15.97
N ASP A 49 18.58 6.67 17.29
CA ASP A 49 19.38 5.66 18.02
C ASP A 49 18.88 4.23 17.74
N ARG A 50 17.56 4.06 17.59
CA ARG A 50 17.00 2.77 17.16
C ARG A 50 17.39 2.46 15.72
N LEU A 51 17.38 3.47 14.84
CA LEU A 51 17.78 3.31 13.44
C LEU A 51 19.25 2.88 13.32
N LYS A 52 20.15 3.40 14.16
CA LYS A 52 21.55 2.93 14.21
C LYS A 52 21.64 1.43 14.48
N GLY A 53 20.82 0.92 15.41
CA GLY A 53 20.78 -0.52 15.69
C GLY A 53 20.31 -1.34 14.48
N VAL A 54 19.31 -0.86 13.74
CA VAL A 54 18.83 -1.49 12.51
C VAL A 54 19.91 -1.51 11.42
N ILE A 55 20.69 -0.44 11.29
CA ILE A 55 21.81 -0.36 10.33
C ILE A 55 22.89 -1.37 10.69
N MET A 56 23.27 -1.50 11.98
CA MET A 56 24.22 -2.51 12.43
C MET A 56 23.77 -3.93 12.04
N GLU A 57 22.49 -4.25 12.17
CA GLU A 57 21.97 -5.55 11.74
C GLU A 57 21.98 -5.72 10.20
N LEU A 58 21.76 -4.66 9.43
CA LEU A 58 21.91 -4.69 7.97
C LEU A 58 23.35 -4.96 7.56
N ASP A 59 24.31 -4.34 8.26
CA ASP A 59 25.74 -4.56 8.06
C ASP A 59 26.13 -6.01 8.42
N ASP A 60 25.63 -6.54 9.55
CA ASP A 60 25.86 -7.91 9.99
C ASP A 60 25.30 -8.96 9.01
N CYS A 61 24.25 -8.63 8.27
CA CYS A 61 23.71 -9.49 7.21
C CYS A 61 24.60 -9.58 5.97
N ALA A 62 25.52 -8.62 5.76
CA ALA A 62 26.46 -8.59 4.66
C ALA A 62 25.82 -8.83 3.27
N PHE A 63 24.68 -8.18 3.02
CA PHE A 63 23.93 -8.35 1.75
C PHE A 63 24.74 -7.85 0.55
N PRO A 64 25.06 -8.72 -0.43
CA PRO A 64 25.90 -8.34 -1.56
C PRO A 64 25.27 -7.33 -2.52
N LEU A 65 23.96 -7.12 -2.43
CA LEU A 65 23.20 -6.17 -3.26
C LEU A 65 23.04 -4.80 -2.61
N LEU A 66 23.34 -4.66 -1.31
CA LEU A 66 23.24 -3.40 -0.60
C LEU A 66 24.53 -2.61 -0.72
N GLU A 67 24.50 -1.54 -1.54
CA GLU A 67 25.69 -0.73 -1.84
C GLU A 67 25.90 0.46 -0.90
N GLU A 68 24.80 1.04 -0.39
CA GLU A 68 24.85 2.28 0.38
C GLU A 68 23.63 2.39 1.32
N ILE A 69 23.87 2.94 2.51
CA ILE A 69 22.83 3.33 3.46
C ILE A 69 23.04 4.80 3.83
N VAL A 70 22.03 5.63 3.64
CA VAL A 70 21.93 7.00 4.16
C VAL A 70 20.89 6.98 5.29
N ALA A 71 21.23 7.48 6.47
CA ALA A 71 20.33 7.61 7.60
C ALA A 71 20.19 9.07 8.00
N THR A 72 18.98 9.62 7.91
CA THR A 72 18.78 11.05 8.10
C THR A 72 17.44 11.39 8.73
N THR A 73 17.35 12.59 9.31
CA THR A 73 16.10 13.23 9.72
C THR A 73 15.66 14.30 8.73
N ASP A 74 16.52 14.64 7.76
CA ASP A 74 16.27 15.64 6.74
C ASP A 74 15.54 15.02 5.55
N LEU A 75 14.40 15.59 5.16
CA LEU A 75 13.59 15.06 4.07
C LEU A 75 14.25 15.29 2.69
N ASP A 76 14.94 16.42 2.51
CA ASP A 76 15.59 16.74 1.22
C ASP A 76 16.74 15.76 0.97
N GLU A 77 17.60 15.53 1.96
CA GLU A 77 18.64 14.50 1.89
C GLU A 77 18.03 13.11 1.69
N GLY A 78 16.98 12.80 2.45
CA GLY A 78 16.34 11.48 2.45
C GLY A 78 15.68 11.13 1.12
N PHE A 79 15.17 12.10 0.38
CA PHE A 79 14.53 11.87 -0.92
C PHE A 79 15.42 12.18 -2.12
N THR A 80 16.69 12.57 -1.90
CA THR A 80 17.62 12.84 -3.01
C THR A 80 17.83 11.61 -3.89
N ASP A 81 17.58 11.77 -5.19
CA ASP A 81 17.78 10.77 -6.25
C ASP A 81 17.04 9.43 -6.06
N VAL A 82 15.96 9.38 -5.27
CA VAL A 82 15.23 8.12 -5.02
C VAL A 82 14.35 7.73 -6.20
N ASN A 83 14.41 6.46 -6.60
CA ASN A 83 13.53 5.85 -7.60
C ASN A 83 12.23 5.29 -6.97
N TRP A 84 12.28 4.96 -5.67
CA TRP A 84 11.12 4.50 -4.91
C TRP A 84 11.05 5.20 -3.55
N ALA A 85 9.90 5.78 -3.25
CA ALA A 85 9.61 6.33 -1.93
C ALA A 85 8.53 5.49 -1.24
N LEU A 86 8.90 4.81 -0.15
CA LEU A 86 7.99 4.01 0.68
C LEU A 86 7.64 4.82 1.92
N LEU A 87 6.47 5.45 1.92
CA LEU A 87 6.02 6.33 2.99
C LEU A 87 5.29 5.52 4.06
N VAL A 88 6.07 4.94 4.96
CA VAL A 88 5.59 4.01 6.00
C VAL A 88 5.31 4.74 7.32
N GLY A 89 6.11 5.75 7.65
CA GLY A 89 5.99 6.51 8.89
C GLY A 89 4.69 7.30 8.97
N SER A 90 3.91 7.08 10.02
CA SER A 90 2.69 7.83 10.33
C SER A 90 2.39 7.76 11.81
N VAL A 91 1.59 8.70 12.32
CA VAL A 91 1.08 8.64 13.69
C VAL A 91 -0.11 7.66 13.72
N PRO A 92 -0.07 6.60 14.54
CA PRO A 92 -1.19 5.67 14.67
C PRO A 92 -2.34 6.32 15.45
N ARG A 93 -3.57 5.91 15.16
CA ARG A 93 -4.73 6.32 15.93
C ARG A 93 -4.63 5.79 17.35
N THR A 94 -4.75 6.68 18.33
CA THR A 94 -4.78 6.32 19.76
C THR A 94 -6.22 6.34 20.29
N LYS A 95 -6.43 5.70 21.46
CA LYS A 95 -7.75 5.68 22.10
C LYS A 95 -8.18 7.12 22.47
N GLY A 96 -9.37 7.52 22.03
CA GLY A 96 -9.92 8.85 22.25
C GLY A 96 -9.54 9.90 21.21
N MET A 97 -8.70 9.56 20.22
CA MET A 97 -8.38 10.48 19.13
C MET A 97 -9.50 10.48 18.09
N GLU A 98 -10.02 11.66 17.78
CA GLU A 98 -10.98 11.84 16.69
C GLU A 98 -10.32 11.61 15.32
N ARG A 99 -11.14 11.24 14.31
CA ARG A 99 -10.63 10.99 12.96
C ARG A 99 -9.97 12.23 12.35
N ASN A 100 -10.59 13.39 12.52
CA ASN A 100 -10.08 14.65 11.99
C ASN A 100 -8.74 15.04 12.62
N ASP A 101 -8.54 14.78 13.90
CA ASP A 101 -7.25 15.04 14.57
C ASP A 101 -6.15 14.19 13.94
N LEU A 102 -6.42 12.91 13.70
CA LEU A 102 -5.47 12.00 13.05
C LEU A 102 -5.12 12.46 11.64
N LEU A 103 -6.12 12.88 10.85
CA LEU A 103 -5.92 13.38 9.50
C LEU A 103 -5.07 14.66 9.49
N ASN A 104 -5.30 15.59 10.41
CA ASN A 104 -4.53 16.83 10.53
C ASN A 104 -3.08 16.55 10.96
N ILE A 105 -2.88 15.69 11.95
CA ILE A 105 -1.53 15.31 12.42
C ILE A 105 -0.73 14.65 11.30
N ASN A 106 -1.32 13.68 10.61
CA ASN A 106 -0.65 13.03 9.49
C ASN A 106 -0.48 13.98 8.29
N GLY A 107 -1.41 14.89 8.03
CA GLY A 107 -1.25 15.94 7.03
C GLY A 107 0.02 16.78 7.24
N GLY A 108 0.34 17.10 8.51
CA GLY A 108 1.60 17.76 8.87
C GLY A 108 2.86 16.93 8.55
N ILE A 109 2.73 15.61 8.39
CA ILE A 109 3.81 14.69 8.01
C ILE A 109 3.89 14.59 6.48
N PHE A 110 2.77 14.33 5.81
CA PHE A 110 2.77 13.99 4.37
C PHE A 110 2.88 15.21 3.45
N THR A 111 2.45 16.40 3.89
CA THR A 111 2.66 17.65 3.13
C THR A 111 4.15 17.96 2.89
N PRO A 112 5.03 18.02 3.90
CA PRO A 112 6.45 18.26 3.65
C PRO A 112 7.12 17.11 2.90
N GLN A 113 6.69 15.85 3.10
CA GLN A 113 7.22 14.72 2.35
C GLN A 113 6.90 14.85 0.85
N GLY A 114 5.66 15.22 0.48
CA GLY A 114 5.30 15.45 -0.92
C GLY A 114 6.19 16.50 -1.57
N LYS A 115 6.38 17.66 -0.91
CA LYS A 115 7.25 18.73 -1.39
C LYS A 115 8.72 18.32 -1.55
N ALA A 116 9.25 17.59 -0.58
CA ALA A 116 10.63 17.12 -0.62
C ALA A 116 10.85 16.07 -1.74
N ILE A 117 9.89 15.18 -1.96
CA ILE A 117 9.93 14.21 -3.06
C ILE A 117 9.91 14.94 -4.42
N GLU A 118 9.04 15.94 -4.59
CA GLU A 118 8.98 16.74 -5.82
C GLU A 118 10.30 17.45 -6.12
N ALA A 119 10.92 17.99 -5.09
CA ALA A 119 12.15 18.78 -5.25
C ALA A 119 13.40 17.93 -5.51
N ASN A 120 13.48 16.72 -4.94
CA ASN A 120 14.74 15.99 -4.83
C ASN A 120 14.75 14.58 -5.45
N ALA A 121 13.59 13.97 -5.70
CA ALA A 121 13.55 12.59 -6.17
C ALA A 121 13.97 12.47 -7.65
N ALA A 122 14.38 11.26 -8.06
CA ALA A 122 14.66 10.95 -9.44
C ALA A 122 13.43 11.14 -10.33
N SER A 123 13.64 11.49 -11.60
CA SER A 123 12.56 11.79 -12.55
C SER A 123 11.62 10.60 -12.83
N ASP A 124 12.01 9.38 -12.45
CA ASP A 124 11.25 8.14 -12.59
C ASP A 124 10.66 7.65 -11.27
N VAL A 125 10.69 8.46 -10.20
CA VAL A 125 10.22 8.08 -8.87
C VAL A 125 8.80 7.50 -8.89
N ARG A 126 8.61 6.44 -8.10
CA ARG A 126 7.29 5.86 -7.74
C ARG A 126 7.11 5.89 -6.25
N ILE A 127 5.92 6.20 -5.81
CA ILE A 127 5.61 6.41 -4.40
C ILE A 127 4.55 5.41 -3.94
N ILE A 128 4.80 4.70 -2.83
CA ILE A 128 3.80 3.85 -2.18
C ILE A 128 3.59 4.36 -0.76
N VAL A 129 2.38 4.80 -0.47
CA VAL A 129 1.97 5.23 0.86
C VAL A 129 1.39 4.05 1.63
N VAL A 130 1.97 3.81 2.79
CA VAL A 130 1.64 2.71 3.70
C VAL A 130 1.08 3.22 5.02
N GLY A 131 1.57 4.36 5.48
CA GLY A 131 1.13 5.01 6.71
C GLY A 131 -0.34 5.42 6.67
N ASN A 132 -1.12 4.95 7.66
CA ASN A 132 -2.57 5.18 7.71
C ASN A 132 -2.98 6.56 8.22
N PRO A 133 -4.09 7.12 7.68
CA PRO A 133 -4.95 6.62 6.59
C PRO A 133 -4.29 6.75 5.21
N CYS A 134 -3.89 5.61 4.63
CA CYS A 134 -2.95 5.65 3.49
C CYS A 134 -3.53 6.28 2.22
N ASN A 135 -4.83 6.12 1.93
CA ASN A 135 -5.48 6.76 0.79
C ASN A 135 -5.40 8.30 0.90
N THR A 136 -5.80 8.83 2.05
CA THR A 136 -5.84 10.28 2.29
C THR A 136 -4.44 10.85 2.44
N ASN A 137 -3.51 10.15 3.09
CA ASN A 137 -2.12 10.55 3.18
C ASN A 137 -1.45 10.59 1.78
N CYS A 138 -1.78 9.63 0.91
CA CYS A 138 -1.34 9.64 -0.49
C CYS A 138 -1.91 10.84 -1.24
N LEU A 139 -3.19 11.15 -1.05
CA LEU A 139 -3.83 12.31 -1.65
C LEU A 139 -3.15 13.62 -1.24
N ILE A 140 -2.83 13.77 0.06
CA ILE A 140 -2.12 14.95 0.59
C ILE A 140 -0.73 15.06 -0.04
N ALA A 141 0.09 14.01 0.02
CA ALA A 141 1.45 14.03 -0.52
C ALA A 141 1.44 14.32 -2.03
N MET A 142 0.57 13.66 -2.79
CA MET A 142 0.44 13.83 -4.24
C MET A 142 0.06 15.27 -4.63
N ASN A 143 -0.88 15.89 -3.92
CA ASN A 143 -1.29 17.26 -4.23
C ASN A 143 -0.22 18.30 -3.86
N ASN A 144 0.72 17.95 -2.97
CA ASN A 144 1.88 18.78 -2.63
C ASN A 144 3.12 18.49 -3.49
N ALA A 145 2.95 17.68 -4.57
CA ALA A 145 3.98 17.35 -5.55
C ALA A 145 3.39 17.36 -6.97
N PRO A 146 2.87 18.50 -7.45
CA PRO A 146 2.07 18.58 -8.69
C PRO A 146 2.84 18.26 -9.97
N SER A 147 4.16 18.33 -9.98
CA SER A 147 4.99 17.98 -11.14
C SER A 147 5.21 16.48 -11.32
N ILE A 148 4.98 15.68 -10.27
CA ILE A 148 5.08 14.22 -10.36
C ILE A 148 3.79 13.64 -10.97
N PRO A 149 3.88 12.84 -12.06
CA PRO A 149 2.71 12.24 -12.68
C PRO A 149 1.85 11.45 -11.68
N LYS A 150 0.53 11.65 -11.73
CA LYS A 150 -0.43 11.04 -10.80
C LYS A 150 -0.44 9.51 -10.86
N ASP A 151 -0.08 8.92 -11.99
CA ASP A 151 0.04 7.48 -12.20
C ASP A 151 1.29 6.85 -11.55
N ARG A 152 2.09 7.63 -10.83
CA ARG A 152 3.23 7.17 -10.02
C ARG A 152 2.95 7.13 -8.52
N TRP A 153 1.75 7.54 -8.10
CA TRP A 153 1.31 7.57 -6.71
C TRP A 153 0.39 6.41 -6.41
N PHE A 154 0.76 5.64 -5.40
CA PHE A 154 0.05 4.45 -4.97
C PHE A 154 -0.17 4.48 -3.45
N ALA A 155 -1.25 3.84 -2.98
CA ALA A 155 -1.40 3.51 -1.58
C ALA A 155 -1.71 2.01 -1.41
N MET A 156 -1.36 1.47 -0.24
CA MET A 156 -1.41 0.04 0.01
C MET A 156 -2.84 -0.47 0.19
N THR A 157 -3.20 -1.51 -0.59
CA THR A 157 -4.38 -2.33 -0.36
C THR A 157 -4.07 -3.83 -0.49
N MET A 158 -2.87 -4.17 -0.93
CA MET A 158 -2.45 -5.56 -1.14
C MET A 158 -2.53 -6.40 0.14
N LEU A 159 -2.39 -5.78 1.33
CA LEU A 159 -2.59 -6.47 2.59
C LEU A 159 -4.01 -7.02 2.74
N ASP A 160 -5.00 -6.24 2.31
CA ASP A 160 -6.41 -6.64 2.38
C ASP A 160 -6.74 -7.68 1.31
N GLU A 161 -6.17 -7.55 0.11
CA GLU A 161 -6.26 -8.58 -0.93
C GLU A 161 -5.66 -9.91 -0.45
N ASN A 162 -4.48 -9.89 0.16
CA ASN A 162 -3.85 -11.08 0.71
C ASN A 162 -4.69 -11.71 1.82
N ARG A 163 -5.31 -10.92 2.69
CA ARG A 163 -6.26 -11.38 3.71
C ARG A 163 -7.48 -12.05 3.09
N ALA A 164 -8.07 -11.41 2.07
CA ALA A 164 -9.23 -11.92 1.37
C ALA A 164 -8.91 -13.24 0.65
N LYS A 165 -7.80 -13.30 -0.09
CA LYS A 165 -7.33 -14.53 -0.74
C LYS A 165 -7.14 -15.66 0.26
N ALA A 166 -6.50 -15.39 1.40
CA ALA A 166 -6.27 -16.41 2.43
C ALA A 166 -7.58 -16.96 3.02
N GLN A 167 -8.61 -16.09 3.24
CA GLN A 167 -9.91 -16.53 3.75
C GLN A 167 -10.69 -17.37 2.74
N LEU A 168 -10.68 -17.00 1.45
CA LEU A 168 -11.33 -17.80 0.40
C LEU A 168 -10.64 -19.16 0.23
N ALA A 169 -9.30 -19.16 0.23
CA ALA A 169 -8.51 -20.39 0.13
C ALA A 169 -8.76 -21.35 1.31
N GLU A 170 -8.78 -20.82 2.54
CA GLU A 170 -9.12 -21.57 3.75
C GLU A 170 -10.52 -22.18 3.66
N LYS A 171 -11.55 -21.39 3.29
CA LYS A 171 -12.94 -21.86 3.15
C LYS A 171 -13.08 -22.92 2.07
N ALA A 172 -12.37 -22.77 0.96
CA ALA A 172 -12.37 -23.74 -0.15
C ALA A 172 -11.49 -24.97 0.11
N ASN A 173 -10.66 -24.96 1.17
CA ASN A 173 -9.64 -25.98 1.43
C ASN A 173 -8.65 -26.15 0.26
N LEU A 174 -8.19 -25.04 -0.30
CA LEU A 174 -7.27 -24.97 -1.44
C LEU A 174 -6.08 -24.06 -1.11
N PRO A 175 -4.96 -24.17 -1.84
CA PRO A 175 -3.84 -23.24 -1.67
C PRO A 175 -4.20 -21.82 -2.12
N VAL A 176 -3.59 -20.81 -1.51
CA VAL A 176 -3.83 -19.38 -1.84
C VAL A 176 -3.57 -19.07 -3.32
N SER A 177 -2.66 -19.80 -3.97
CA SER A 177 -2.37 -19.69 -5.40
C SER A 177 -3.55 -20.05 -6.31
N SER A 178 -4.57 -20.72 -5.79
CA SER A 178 -5.82 -21.00 -6.52
C SER A 178 -6.73 -19.78 -6.66
N ILE A 179 -6.49 -18.71 -5.90
CA ILE A 179 -7.35 -17.51 -5.88
C ILE A 179 -6.79 -16.45 -6.83
N SER A 180 -7.59 -16.04 -7.79
CA SER A 180 -7.28 -14.95 -8.73
C SER A 180 -8.41 -13.92 -8.77
N ASN A 181 -8.20 -12.81 -9.47
CA ASN A 181 -9.19 -11.76 -9.67
C ASN A 181 -9.81 -11.20 -8.38
N MET A 182 -9.11 -11.32 -7.24
CA MET A 182 -9.57 -10.72 -5.98
C MET A 182 -9.46 -9.20 -6.06
N THR A 183 -10.55 -8.51 -5.74
CA THR A 183 -10.59 -7.05 -5.73
C THR A 183 -10.94 -6.53 -4.36
N ILE A 184 -10.19 -5.54 -3.91
CA ILE A 184 -10.55 -4.69 -2.79
C ILE A 184 -10.93 -3.31 -3.35
N TRP A 185 -12.15 -2.87 -3.14
CA TRP A 185 -12.63 -1.58 -3.59
C TRP A 185 -12.52 -0.51 -2.49
N GLY A 186 -12.20 0.72 -2.92
CA GLY A 186 -12.37 1.94 -2.13
C GLY A 186 -11.25 2.26 -1.15
N ASN A 187 -11.59 2.53 0.10
CA ASN A 187 -10.69 3.01 1.15
C ASN A 187 -10.04 1.85 1.91
N HIS A 188 -8.77 1.98 2.27
CA HIS A 188 -8.10 1.03 3.19
C HIS A 188 -8.59 1.25 4.63
N SER A 189 -9.84 0.90 4.90
CA SER A 189 -10.53 1.11 6.18
C SER A 189 -11.52 -0.02 6.47
N ALA A 190 -12.32 0.14 7.53
CA ALA A 190 -13.39 -0.81 7.84
C ALA A 190 -14.57 -0.77 6.83
N THR A 191 -14.58 0.18 5.90
CA THR A 191 -15.58 0.25 4.81
C THR A 191 -15.12 -0.40 3.52
N GLN A 192 -13.85 -0.81 3.40
CA GLN A 192 -13.35 -1.52 2.23
C GLN A 192 -14.26 -2.66 1.80
N TYR A 193 -14.40 -2.85 0.51
CA TYR A 193 -15.21 -3.94 -0.01
C TYR A 193 -14.33 -5.02 -0.67
N PRO A 194 -14.11 -6.17 -0.02
CA PRO A 194 -13.51 -7.35 -0.65
C PRO A 194 -14.55 -8.04 -1.53
N ASP A 195 -14.39 -7.87 -2.84
CA ASP A 195 -15.35 -8.28 -3.86
C ASP A 195 -15.20 -9.77 -4.22
N PHE A 196 -15.95 -10.61 -3.56
CA PHE A 196 -16.00 -12.03 -3.84
C PHE A 196 -16.79 -12.39 -5.11
N TYR A 197 -17.59 -11.46 -5.65
CA TYR A 197 -18.33 -11.69 -6.91
C TYR A 197 -17.38 -11.75 -8.11
N SER A 198 -16.33 -10.91 -8.11
CA SER A 198 -15.32 -10.90 -9.16
C SER A 198 -14.22 -11.94 -8.96
N ALA A 199 -14.04 -12.44 -7.73
CA ALA A 199 -13.00 -13.39 -7.39
C ALA A 199 -13.21 -14.76 -8.04
N LYS A 200 -12.08 -15.42 -8.38
CA LYS A 200 -12.08 -16.78 -8.95
C LYS A 200 -11.28 -17.74 -8.09
N ILE A 201 -11.70 -18.99 -8.07
CA ILE A 201 -11.03 -20.13 -7.43
C ILE A 201 -10.80 -21.18 -8.50
N ASN A 202 -9.54 -21.46 -8.84
CA ASN A 202 -9.15 -22.32 -9.97
C ASN A 202 -9.83 -21.92 -11.31
N GLY A 203 -10.05 -20.63 -11.52
CA GLY A 203 -10.71 -20.09 -12.72
C GLY A 203 -12.23 -20.06 -12.69
N GLU A 204 -12.87 -20.71 -11.72
CA GLU A 204 -14.32 -20.67 -11.52
C GLU A 204 -14.73 -19.52 -10.58
N ASN A 205 -15.96 -19.02 -10.69
CA ASN A 205 -16.46 -17.96 -9.81
C ASN A 205 -16.44 -18.41 -8.34
N ALA A 206 -15.85 -17.59 -7.46
CA ALA A 206 -15.73 -17.92 -6.04
C ALA A 206 -17.07 -18.22 -5.37
N ILE A 207 -18.15 -17.53 -5.76
CA ILE A 207 -19.51 -17.79 -5.28
C ILE A 207 -19.93 -19.24 -5.57
N SER A 208 -19.69 -19.72 -6.78
CA SER A 208 -20.09 -21.08 -7.18
C SER A 208 -19.30 -22.15 -6.43
N VAL A 209 -18.00 -21.92 -6.21
CA VAL A 209 -17.11 -22.85 -5.51
C VAL A 209 -17.40 -22.89 -4.00
N ILE A 210 -17.56 -21.72 -3.39
CA ILE A 210 -17.84 -21.59 -1.94
C ILE A 210 -19.28 -22.05 -1.62
N ASN A 211 -20.23 -21.71 -2.49
CA ASN A 211 -21.67 -22.06 -2.39
C ASN A 211 -22.26 -21.80 -0.99
N ASP A 212 -21.90 -20.67 -0.37
CA ASP A 212 -22.32 -20.26 0.97
C ASP A 212 -22.35 -18.72 1.02
N ASN A 213 -23.42 -18.13 0.46
CA ASN A 213 -23.57 -16.68 0.37
C ASN A 213 -23.66 -16.01 1.74
N GLU A 214 -24.27 -16.67 2.72
CA GLU A 214 -24.36 -16.14 4.08
C GLU A 214 -22.97 -15.97 4.69
N TRP A 215 -22.09 -16.95 4.52
CA TRP A 215 -20.72 -16.86 4.96
C TRP A 215 -19.95 -15.76 4.22
N LEU A 216 -20.13 -15.65 2.89
CA LEU A 216 -19.44 -14.62 2.07
C LEU A 216 -19.83 -13.21 2.52
N GLU A 217 -21.10 -12.94 2.78
CA GLU A 217 -21.59 -11.62 3.14
C GLU A 217 -21.38 -11.30 4.64
N ASN A 218 -21.68 -12.25 5.53
CA ASN A 218 -21.78 -12.00 6.96
C ASN A 218 -20.54 -12.44 7.77
N THR A 219 -19.61 -13.19 7.16
CA THR A 219 -18.37 -13.63 7.80
C THR A 219 -17.14 -13.15 7.04
N PHE A 220 -17.01 -13.45 5.76
CA PHE A 220 -15.83 -13.12 4.96
C PHE A 220 -15.57 -11.60 4.89
N ILE A 221 -16.56 -10.80 4.47
CA ILE A 221 -16.39 -9.34 4.38
C ILE A 221 -15.99 -8.74 5.73
N PRO A 222 -16.74 -8.95 6.84
CA PRO A 222 -16.37 -8.39 8.13
C PRO A 222 -15.02 -8.90 8.66
N LYS A 223 -14.67 -10.14 8.39
CA LYS A 223 -13.38 -10.71 8.81
C LYS A 223 -12.20 -10.05 8.11
N VAL A 224 -12.29 -9.76 6.80
CA VAL A 224 -11.27 -9.01 6.07
C VAL A 224 -11.19 -7.57 6.60
N GLN A 225 -12.32 -6.88 6.74
CA GLN A 225 -12.41 -5.51 7.21
C GLN A 225 -11.83 -5.30 8.61
N LYS A 226 -12.07 -6.25 9.53
CA LYS A 226 -11.71 -6.15 10.96
C LYS A 226 -10.40 -6.85 11.33
N ARG A 227 -9.75 -7.54 10.39
CA ARG A 227 -8.54 -8.33 10.67
C ARG A 227 -7.43 -7.53 11.33
N GLY A 228 -7.26 -6.26 10.98
CA GLY A 228 -6.28 -5.39 11.64
C GLY A 228 -6.54 -5.24 13.15
N ALA A 229 -7.80 -5.02 13.53
CA ALA A 229 -8.21 -4.91 14.94
C ALA A 229 -8.04 -6.24 15.69
N GLU A 230 -8.37 -7.37 15.05
CA GLU A 230 -8.17 -8.71 15.63
C GLU A 230 -6.69 -8.98 15.91
N ILE A 231 -5.79 -8.61 15.00
CA ILE A 231 -4.34 -8.75 15.18
C ILE A 231 -3.86 -7.88 16.35
N ILE A 232 -4.32 -6.64 16.44
CA ILE A 232 -3.97 -5.75 17.56
C ILE A 232 -4.46 -6.34 18.89
N ALA A 233 -5.68 -6.87 18.94
CA ALA A 233 -6.22 -7.51 20.14
C ALA A 233 -5.41 -8.74 20.57
N ALA A 234 -4.99 -9.57 19.60
CA ALA A 234 -4.26 -10.82 19.88
C ALA A 234 -2.75 -10.58 20.14
N ARG A 235 -2.12 -9.66 19.40
CA ARG A 235 -0.66 -9.46 19.40
C ARG A 235 -0.20 -8.30 20.28
N GLY A 236 -1.11 -7.39 20.65
CA GLY A 236 -0.77 -6.14 21.34
C GLY A 236 -0.11 -5.08 20.45
N ALA A 237 -0.01 -5.34 19.14
CA ALA A 237 0.61 -4.43 18.17
C ALA A 237 -0.03 -4.62 16.79
N SER A 238 0.08 -3.59 15.94
CA SER A 238 -0.40 -3.62 14.56
C SER A 238 0.33 -4.65 13.70
N SER A 239 -0.27 -5.02 12.57
CA SER A 239 0.38 -5.83 11.53
C SER A 239 1.70 -5.18 11.10
N ALA A 240 2.78 -5.94 11.09
CA ALA A 240 4.10 -5.48 10.67
C ALA A 240 4.64 -6.33 9.53
N ALA A 241 4.96 -7.60 9.77
CA ALA A 241 5.51 -8.49 8.75
C ALA A 241 4.57 -8.69 7.56
N SER A 242 3.25 -8.84 7.78
CA SER A 242 2.27 -8.97 6.71
C SER A 242 2.07 -7.67 5.92
N ALA A 243 2.17 -6.50 6.59
CA ALA A 243 2.16 -5.22 5.92
C ALA A 243 3.40 -5.03 5.05
N ALA A 244 4.59 -5.35 5.57
CA ALA A 244 5.82 -5.34 4.80
C ALA A 244 5.75 -6.30 3.59
N ASN A 245 5.22 -7.50 3.77
CA ASN A 245 4.99 -8.43 2.66
C ASN A 245 4.08 -7.84 1.59
N ALA A 246 2.99 -7.20 1.99
CA ALA A 246 2.06 -6.58 1.06
C ALA A 246 2.68 -5.42 0.26
N VAL A 247 3.58 -4.63 0.86
CA VAL A 247 4.36 -3.61 0.12
C VAL A 247 5.24 -4.27 -0.92
N ILE A 248 5.94 -5.35 -0.57
CA ILE A 248 6.79 -6.09 -1.51
C ILE A 248 5.96 -6.69 -2.65
N ASP A 249 4.82 -7.29 -2.34
CA ASP A 249 3.91 -7.84 -3.34
C ASP A 249 3.39 -6.73 -4.27
N SER A 250 3.06 -5.54 -3.73
CA SER A 250 2.64 -4.38 -4.52
C SER A 250 3.73 -3.95 -5.51
N ILE A 251 4.98 -3.79 -5.05
CA ILE A 251 6.10 -3.41 -5.92
C ILE A 251 6.30 -4.46 -7.02
N LYS A 252 6.29 -5.74 -6.68
CA LYS A 252 6.41 -6.83 -7.66
C LYS A 252 5.28 -6.80 -8.69
N LYS A 253 4.03 -6.59 -8.25
CA LYS A 253 2.87 -6.49 -9.15
C LYS A 253 2.97 -5.27 -10.07
N ILE A 254 3.49 -4.14 -9.60
CA ILE A 254 3.74 -2.96 -10.43
C ILE A 254 4.80 -3.23 -11.49
N LEU A 255 5.88 -3.93 -11.15
CA LEU A 255 7.05 -4.17 -12.01
C LEU A 255 6.90 -5.38 -12.94
N THR A 256 5.89 -6.21 -12.74
CA THR A 256 5.69 -7.44 -13.53
C THR A 256 4.40 -7.34 -14.34
N PRO A 257 4.42 -7.64 -15.65
CA PRO A 257 3.19 -7.72 -16.42
C PRO A 257 2.18 -8.68 -15.78
N THR A 258 0.96 -8.19 -15.60
CA THR A 258 -0.13 -8.99 -15.03
C THR A 258 -0.53 -10.08 -16.03
N PRO A 259 -0.67 -11.36 -15.60
CA PRO A 259 -1.15 -12.41 -16.48
C PRO A 259 -2.49 -12.07 -17.15
N GLU A 260 -2.70 -12.56 -18.36
CA GLU A 260 -3.95 -12.36 -19.08
C GLU A 260 -5.15 -12.89 -18.25
N GLY A 261 -6.19 -12.09 -18.17
CA GLY A 261 -7.41 -12.43 -17.42
C GLY A 261 -7.32 -12.27 -15.90
N ASP A 262 -6.16 -11.88 -15.35
CA ASP A 262 -5.98 -11.58 -13.92
C ASP A 262 -5.82 -10.09 -13.66
N TRP A 263 -5.89 -9.69 -12.39
CA TRP A 263 -5.63 -8.35 -11.87
C TRP A 263 -5.25 -8.40 -10.39
N PHE A 264 -4.90 -7.26 -9.84
CA PHE A 264 -4.59 -7.08 -8.41
C PHE A 264 -5.14 -5.75 -7.90
N SER A 265 -5.27 -5.62 -6.59
CA SER A 265 -5.78 -4.40 -5.95
C SER A 265 -4.65 -3.47 -5.54
N ILE A 266 -4.77 -2.22 -5.92
CA ILE A 266 -3.89 -1.14 -5.46
C ILE A 266 -4.66 0.18 -5.49
N CYS A 267 -4.41 1.05 -4.50
CA CYS A 267 -4.96 2.39 -4.54
C CYS A 267 -4.21 3.24 -5.56
N VAL A 268 -4.97 3.84 -6.46
CA VAL A 268 -4.50 4.76 -7.50
C VAL A 268 -5.35 6.03 -7.53
N HIS A 269 -4.87 7.06 -8.21
CA HIS A 269 -5.68 8.23 -8.53
C HIS A 269 -6.84 7.81 -9.44
N SER A 270 -8.06 8.08 -9.00
CA SER A 270 -9.27 7.77 -9.76
C SER A 270 -9.38 8.63 -11.01
N ASP A 271 -9.69 7.99 -12.12
CA ASP A 271 -9.99 8.59 -13.42
C ASP A 271 -11.51 8.69 -13.71
N GLY A 272 -12.34 8.47 -12.67
CA GLY A 272 -13.80 8.43 -12.80
C GLY A 272 -14.37 7.03 -13.09
N SER A 273 -13.52 6.02 -13.28
CA SER A 273 -13.95 4.63 -13.51
C SER A 273 -14.90 4.15 -12.42
N TYR A 274 -15.89 3.36 -12.79
CA TYR A 274 -16.91 2.78 -11.88
C TYR A 274 -17.72 3.81 -11.09
N GLY A 275 -17.74 5.08 -11.51
CA GLY A 275 -18.43 6.17 -10.82
C GLY A 275 -17.74 6.62 -9.53
N ILE A 276 -16.49 6.22 -9.31
CA ILE A 276 -15.65 6.72 -8.22
C ILE A 276 -15.07 8.07 -8.64
N ASP A 277 -15.33 9.11 -7.86
CA ASP A 277 -14.99 10.48 -8.21
C ASP A 277 -13.54 10.65 -8.66
N GLU A 278 -13.35 11.33 -9.77
CA GLU A 278 -12.04 11.73 -10.25
C GLU A 278 -11.30 12.53 -9.17
N GLY A 279 -10.03 12.24 -8.99
CA GLY A 279 -9.19 12.94 -8.02
C GLY A 279 -9.27 12.39 -6.58
N LEU A 280 -9.95 11.26 -6.35
CA LEU A 280 -9.76 10.47 -5.14
C LEU A 280 -8.59 9.49 -5.31
N ILE A 281 -7.98 9.10 -4.19
CA ILE A 281 -7.09 7.92 -4.15
C ILE A 281 -7.94 6.75 -3.64
N ALA A 282 -8.26 5.81 -4.52
CA ALA A 282 -9.12 4.67 -4.19
C ALA A 282 -8.53 3.37 -4.71
N SER A 283 -8.84 2.27 -4.03
CA SER A 283 -8.46 0.94 -4.49
C SER A 283 -9.37 0.46 -5.61
N PHE A 284 -8.74 -0.06 -6.66
CA PHE A 284 -9.35 -0.61 -7.85
C PHE A 284 -8.72 -1.95 -8.24
N PRO A 285 -9.40 -2.77 -9.04
CA PRO A 285 -8.76 -3.84 -9.80
C PRO A 285 -7.85 -3.21 -10.86
N CYS A 286 -6.58 -3.53 -10.80
CA CYS A 286 -5.57 -2.95 -11.68
C CYS A 286 -4.75 -4.03 -12.36
N LYS A 287 -4.16 -3.68 -13.50
CA LYS A 287 -3.16 -4.48 -14.20
C LYS A 287 -1.93 -3.66 -14.53
N SER A 288 -0.80 -4.32 -14.61
CA SER A 288 0.49 -3.75 -14.99
C SER A 288 0.95 -4.31 -16.34
N ASP A 289 1.60 -3.50 -17.14
CA ASP A 289 2.41 -3.94 -18.30
C ASP A 289 3.90 -4.08 -17.96
N GLY A 290 4.25 -3.97 -16.67
CA GLY A 290 5.62 -3.94 -16.13
C GLY A 290 6.21 -2.53 -16.01
N LYS A 291 5.50 -1.51 -16.51
CA LYS A 291 5.91 -0.09 -16.47
C LYS A 291 4.80 0.82 -15.97
N LYS A 292 3.59 0.61 -16.44
CA LYS A 292 2.42 1.42 -16.17
C LYS A 292 1.28 0.58 -15.57
N ILE A 293 0.56 1.18 -14.64
CA ILE A 293 -0.65 0.61 -14.04
C ILE A 293 -1.88 1.19 -14.75
N SER A 294 -2.85 0.35 -15.01
CA SER A 294 -4.16 0.75 -15.53
C SER A 294 -5.28 0.09 -14.74
N ILE A 295 -6.37 0.83 -14.54
CA ILE A 295 -7.60 0.29 -13.94
C ILE A 295 -8.25 -0.65 -14.96
N VAL A 296 -8.59 -1.86 -14.52
CA VAL A 296 -9.33 -2.83 -15.34
C VAL A 296 -10.73 -2.30 -15.57
N GLN A 297 -11.17 -2.27 -16.83
CA GLN A 297 -12.49 -1.79 -17.22
C GLN A 297 -13.45 -2.95 -17.49
N GLY A 298 -14.77 -2.66 -17.43
CA GLY A 298 -15.82 -3.59 -17.85
C GLY A 298 -16.16 -4.70 -16.85
N ILE A 299 -15.74 -4.58 -15.58
CA ILE A 299 -16.22 -5.49 -14.53
C ILE A 299 -17.68 -5.16 -14.23
N GLU A 300 -18.57 -6.13 -14.41
CA GLU A 300 -19.97 -5.99 -14.09
C GLU A 300 -20.19 -5.99 -12.56
N LEU A 301 -20.78 -4.92 -12.06
CA LEU A 301 -21.09 -4.76 -10.64
C LEU A 301 -22.59 -4.95 -10.42
N ASN A 302 -22.97 -5.92 -9.61
CA ASN A 302 -24.35 -6.08 -9.17
C ASN A 302 -24.75 -5.00 -8.15
N SER A 303 -26.02 -4.94 -7.76
CA SER A 303 -26.54 -3.94 -6.82
C SER A 303 -25.87 -4.00 -5.45
N PHE A 304 -25.51 -5.20 -4.97
CA PHE A 304 -24.81 -5.39 -3.68
C PHE A 304 -23.41 -4.77 -3.74
N SER A 305 -22.64 -5.08 -4.79
CA SER A 305 -21.29 -4.52 -4.98
C SER A 305 -21.35 -2.99 -5.14
N GLN A 306 -22.30 -2.46 -5.88
CA GLN A 306 -22.49 -1.02 -6.05
C GLN A 306 -22.78 -0.30 -4.73
N GLU A 307 -23.64 -0.89 -3.88
CA GLU A 307 -23.94 -0.36 -2.55
C GLU A 307 -22.68 -0.34 -1.67
N LYS A 308 -21.92 -1.44 -1.61
CA LYS A 308 -20.67 -1.51 -0.82
C LYS A 308 -19.61 -0.52 -1.30
N ILE A 309 -19.45 -0.37 -2.62
CA ILE A 309 -18.54 0.61 -3.21
C ILE A 309 -18.99 2.03 -2.85
N SER A 310 -20.27 2.32 -2.94
CA SER A 310 -20.82 3.65 -2.60
C SER A 310 -20.47 4.04 -1.15
N ILE A 311 -20.60 3.12 -0.20
CA ILE A 311 -20.28 3.37 1.22
C ILE A 311 -18.80 3.75 1.41
N THR A 312 -17.89 2.99 0.82
CA THR A 312 -16.45 3.24 0.99
C THR A 312 -15.99 4.50 0.23
N VAL A 313 -16.60 4.81 -0.89
CA VAL A 313 -16.34 6.05 -1.65
C VAL A 313 -16.82 7.28 -0.90
N GLU A 314 -17.98 7.20 -0.25
CA GLU A 314 -18.47 8.30 0.59
C GLU A 314 -17.53 8.60 1.75
N GLU A 315 -16.93 7.58 2.36
CA GLU A 315 -15.88 7.78 3.37
C GLU A 315 -14.69 8.55 2.80
N LEU A 316 -14.24 8.21 1.58
CA LEU A 316 -13.12 8.92 0.91
C LEU A 316 -13.47 10.39 0.59
N ARG A 317 -14.71 10.67 0.20
CA ARG A 317 -15.19 12.05 -0.02
C ARG A 317 -15.12 12.88 1.27
N LEU A 318 -15.60 12.33 2.38
CA LEU A 318 -15.55 12.95 3.68
C LEU A 318 -14.11 13.19 4.17
N GLU A 319 -13.24 12.22 3.96
CA GLU A 319 -11.81 12.38 4.27
C GLU A 319 -11.16 13.49 3.43
N LYS A 320 -11.40 13.51 2.13
CA LYS A 320 -10.89 14.56 1.22
C LYS A 320 -11.35 15.94 1.65
N GLU A 321 -12.63 16.11 2.00
CA GLU A 321 -13.13 17.41 2.47
C GLU A 321 -12.49 17.80 3.81
N SER A 322 -12.27 16.86 4.72
CA SER A 322 -11.62 17.10 6.01
C SER A 322 -10.17 17.59 5.89
N VAL A 323 -9.48 17.23 4.82
CA VAL A 323 -8.07 17.61 4.58
C VAL A 323 -7.90 18.66 3.48
N LYS A 324 -8.97 19.28 3.03
CA LYS A 324 -9.00 20.21 1.89
C LYS A 324 -7.93 21.33 1.98
N THR A 325 -7.67 21.83 3.19
CA THR A 325 -6.65 22.87 3.42
C THR A 325 -5.21 22.35 3.30
N LEU A 326 -5.02 21.04 3.22
CA LEU A 326 -3.72 20.38 3.09
C LEU A 326 -3.41 19.96 1.64
N LEU A 327 -4.36 20.14 0.73
CA LEU A 327 -4.22 19.67 -0.65
C LEU A 327 -3.50 20.67 -1.59
N GLY A 328 -3.03 21.80 -1.10
CA GLY A 328 -2.31 22.79 -1.91
C GLY A 328 -3.19 23.91 -2.44
#